data_9a7305f6082ddcb4e9c8b0f3af426c85
#
_entry.id   9a7305f6082ddcb4e9c8b0f3af426c85
#
_cell.length_a   1.000
_cell.length_b   1.000
_cell.length_c   1.000
_cell.angle_alpha   90.00
_cell.angle_beta   90.00
_cell.angle_gamma   90.00
#
_symmetry.space_group_name_H-M   'P 1'
#
loop_
_entity.id
_entity.type
_entity.pdbx_description
1 polymer ?
#
loop_
_entity_poly.entity_id
_entity_poly.type
_entity_poly.pdbx_seq_one_letter_code
_entity_poly.pdbx_strand_id
1 'polypeptide(L)'
;GATQEVTVKVSDETPYPVSEFGDYRISHDTMTLEAVFYPPFKGAEELTYEEIQKDLKNIGVISGISEEAIRLFLLEKRYFEIYVLAKGTKAREGSDGYIEYTFNTSLKPTPKMNEDGTVDFHTLENVNHIKSGDVVAILHPEDRGDNGTDILGRPVYPRKVKRAVFRYGKNMEVSEDKLKLISKVDGHVTLENDKVFVSNVL
;
A
#
# COMPACT_ATOMS: atom_id res chain seq x y z
N GLY A 1 -3.99 2.09 -51.86
CA GLY A 1 -2.57 1.98 -51.85
C GLY A 1 -2.09 0.55 -52.09
N ALA A 2 -1.15 0.43 -52.97
CA ALA A 2 -0.58 -0.85 -53.29
C ALA A 2 0.07 -1.49 -52.06
N THR A 3 -0.47 -2.60 -51.61
CA THR A 3 0.23 -3.49 -50.70
C THR A 3 1.48 -3.96 -51.42
N GLN A 4 2.62 -3.45 -50.98
CA GLN A 4 3.87 -4.08 -51.37
C GLN A 4 3.94 -5.44 -50.69
N GLU A 5 3.74 -6.49 -51.48
CA GLU A 5 4.13 -7.81 -51.03
C GLU A 5 5.66 -7.82 -50.94
N VAL A 6 6.16 -7.73 -49.70
CA VAL A 6 7.56 -8.06 -49.47
C VAL A 6 7.66 -9.57 -49.50
N THR A 7 7.91 -10.09 -50.66
CA THR A 7 8.29 -11.49 -50.79
C THR A 7 9.72 -11.62 -50.23
N VAL A 8 9.85 -12.01 -49.01
CA VAL A 8 11.14 -12.48 -48.52
C VAL A 8 11.38 -13.81 -49.22
N LYS A 9 12.21 -13.78 -50.24
CA LYS A 9 12.76 -15.01 -50.79
C LYS A 9 13.66 -15.62 -49.74
N VAL A 10 13.13 -16.61 -49.02
CA VAL A 10 13.98 -17.52 -48.28
C VAL A 10 14.72 -18.32 -49.32
N SER A 11 15.90 -17.88 -49.73
CA SER A 11 16.77 -18.68 -50.57
C SER A 11 17.27 -19.83 -49.71
N ASP A 12 17.45 -21.01 -50.34
CA ASP A 12 18.06 -22.18 -49.72
C ASP A 12 19.47 -21.90 -49.17
N GLU A 13 20.01 -20.73 -49.43
CA GLU A 13 21.30 -20.21 -48.97
C GLU A 13 21.21 -19.26 -47.79
N THR A 14 20.01 -19.09 -47.13
CA THR A 14 19.90 -18.20 -46.00
C THR A 14 20.65 -18.80 -44.80
N PRO A 15 21.75 -18.15 -44.35
CA PRO A 15 22.58 -18.72 -43.30
C PRO A 15 21.97 -18.64 -41.91
N TYR A 16 20.71 -18.21 -41.76
CA TYR A 16 20.06 -17.95 -40.46
C TYR A 16 18.74 -18.69 -40.36
N PRO A 17 18.74 -19.95 -39.87
CA PRO A 17 17.51 -20.56 -39.42
C PRO A 17 16.95 -19.73 -38.27
N VAL A 18 15.69 -19.33 -38.37
CA VAL A 18 15.04 -18.61 -37.27
C VAL A 18 14.82 -19.59 -36.12
N SER A 19 15.57 -19.39 -35.03
CA SER A 19 15.42 -20.18 -33.83
C SER A 19 14.11 -19.87 -33.13
N GLU A 20 13.65 -20.75 -32.26
CA GLU A 20 12.56 -20.47 -31.35
C GLU A 20 12.90 -19.24 -30.52
N PHE A 21 11.99 -18.31 -30.39
CA PHE A 21 12.22 -17.07 -29.63
C PHE A 21 10.99 -16.62 -28.89
N GLY A 22 11.21 -15.77 -27.88
CA GLY A 22 10.16 -15.14 -27.11
C GLY A 22 10.09 -13.65 -27.37
N ASP A 23 8.86 -13.12 -27.41
CA ASP A 23 8.58 -11.70 -27.33
C ASP A 23 8.15 -11.41 -25.90
N TYR A 24 8.98 -10.65 -25.17
CA TYR A 24 8.78 -10.35 -23.76
C TYR A 24 8.27 -8.94 -23.59
N ARG A 25 7.20 -8.78 -22.81
CA ARG A 25 6.58 -7.49 -22.54
C ARG A 25 6.46 -7.25 -21.05
N ILE A 26 7.13 -6.19 -20.59
CA ILE A 26 7.01 -5.71 -19.22
C ILE A 26 5.79 -4.79 -19.17
N SER A 27 4.89 -5.03 -18.20
CA SER A 27 3.72 -4.16 -17.99
C SER A 27 4.16 -2.73 -17.64
N HIS A 28 3.30 -1.76 -17.91
CA HIS A 28 3.59 -0.36 -17.65
C HIS A 28 3.93 -0.11 -16.17
N ASP A 29 3.24 -0.80 -15.26
CA ASP A 29 3.49 -0.71 -13.82
C ASP A 29 4.69 -1.55 -13.34
N THR A 30 5.36 -2.27 -14.25
CA THR A 30 6.49 -3.15 -13.96
C THR A 30 6.20 -4.31 -12.99
N MET A 31 4.93 -4.69 -12.89
CA MET A 31 4.49 -5.75 -11.98
C MET A 31 4.29 -7.10 -12.64
N THR A 32 4.31 -7.15 -13.96
CA THR A 32 4.04 -8.38 -14.71
C THR A 32 4.93 -8.47 -15.94
N LEU A 33 5.44 -9.65 -16.21
CA LEU A 33 6.10 -9.99 -17.47
C LEU A 33 5.23 -10.97 -18.23
N GLU A 34 4.81 -10.58 -19.43
CA GLU A 34 4.14 -11.47 -20.36
C GLU A 34 5.10 -11.86 -21.47
N ALA A 35 5.03 -13.11 -21.91
CA ALA A 35 5.81 -13.62 -23.01
C ALA A 35 4.91 -14.33 -24.00
N VAL A 36 5.19 -14.14 -25.29
CA VAL A 36 4.63 -14.91 -26.39
C VAL A 36 5.79 -15.56 -27.12
N PHE A 37 5.72 -16.86 -27.31
CA PHE A 37 6.78 -17.61 -27.97
C PHE A 37 6.38 -17.99 -29.39
N TYR A 38 7.38 -18.03 -30.25
CA TYR A 38 7.22 -18.33 -31.68
C TYR A 38 8.05 -19.57 -32.03
N PRO A 39 7.50 -20.47 -32.84
CA PRO A 39 8.15 -21.72 -33.16
C PRO A 39 9.44 -21.52 -33.94
N PRO A 40 10.40 -22.45 -33.82
CA PRO A 40 11.59 -22.42 -34.66
C PRO A 40 11.25 -22.80 -36.06
N PHE A 41 12.05 -22.33 -36.99
CA PHE A 41 12.02 -22.83 -38.36
C PHE A 41 12.47 -24.30 -38.36
N LYS A 42 11.99 -25.09 -39.29
CA LYS A 42 12.30 -26.53 -39.37
C LYS A 42 13.81 -26.77 -39.36
N GLY A 43 14.27 -27.50 -38.33
CA GLY A 43 15.68 -27.79 -38.13
C GLY A 43 16.46 -26.73 -37.35
N ALA A 44 15.80 -25.65 -36.93
CA ALA A 44 16.42 -24.64 -36.08
C ALA A 44 16.37 -25.02 -34.59
N GLU A 45 17.17 -24.32 -33.77
CA GLU A 45 17.30 -24.60 -32.38
C GLU A 45 16.07 -24.17 -31.56
N GLU A 46 15.75 -24.97 -30.53
CA GLU A 46 14.74 -24.67 -29.55
C GLU A 46 15.35 -23.89 -28.38
N LEU A 47 14.54 -23.09 -27.70
CA LEU A 47 14.94 -22.38 -26.49
C LEU A 47 15.15 -23.37 -25.34
N THR A 48 16.21 -23.14 -24.59
CA THR A 48 16.46 -23.82 -23.32
C THR A 48 15.98 -22.97 -22.16
N TYR A 49 15.85 -23.57 -20.99
CA TYR A 49 15.52 -22.86 -19.75
C TYR A 49 16.53 -21.74 -19.47
N GLU A 50 17.82 -22.08 -19.61
CA GLU A 50 18.92 -21.14 -19.39
C GLU A 50 18.90 -19.94 -20.33
N GLU A 51 18.53 -20.19 -21.58
CA GLU A 51 18.40 -19.10 -22.58
C GLU A 51 17.25 -18.17 -22.25
N ILE A 52 16.11 -18.70 -21.77
CA ILE A 52 14.99 -17.87 -21.32
C ILE A 52 15.41 -17.06 -20.09
N GLN A 53 16.11 -17.66 -19.12
CA GLN A 53 16.62 -16.93 -17.97
C GLN A 53 17.56 -15.80 -18.40
N LYS A 54 18.43 -16.06 -19.37
CA LYS A 54 19.33 -15.05 -19.92
C LYS A 54 18.57 -13.92 -20.60
N ASP A 55 17.54 -14.22 -21.36
CA ASP A 55 16.67 -13.24 -21.99
C ASP A 55 16.03 -12.32 -20.96
N LEU A 56 15.49 -12.89 -19.87
CA LEU A 56 14.88 -12.13 -18.80
C LEU A 56 15.89 -11.20 -18.12
N LYS A 57 17.06 -11.70 -17.86
CA LYS A 57 18.15 -10.91 -17.27
C LYS A 57 18.54 -9.76 -18.21
N ASN A 58 18.60 -10.00 -19.50
CA ASN A 58 18.98 -8.98 -20.48
C ASN A 58 17.97 -7.84 -20.55
N ILE A 59 16.70 -8.09 -20.30
CA ILE A 59 15.66 -7.05 -20.25
C ILE A 59 15.47 -6.46 -18.87
N GLY A 60 16.26 -6.89 -17.88
CA GLY A 60 16.25 -6.34 -16.53
C GLY A 60 15.27 -7.00 -15.56
N VAL A 61 14.63 -8.10 -15.93
CA VAL A 61 13.72 -8.83 -15.05
C VAL A 61 14.53 -9.75 -14.15
N ILE A 62 14.56 -9.40 -12.86
CA ILE A 62 15.40 -10.10 -11.87
C ILE A 62 14.62 -10.57 -10.65
N SER A 63 13.33 -10.26 -10.54
CA SER A 63 12.50 -10.56 -9.38
C SER A 63 11.16 -11.12 -9.79
N GLY A 64 10.59 -11.98 -8.96
CA GLY A 64 9.26 -12.54 -9.17
C GLY A 64 9.16 -13.52 -10.34
N ILE A 65 10.28 -14.03 -10.83
CA ILE A 65 10.30 -14.97 -11.96
C ILE A 65 9.66 -16.30 -11.54
N SER A 66 8.73 -16.77 -12.36
CA SER A 66 8.08 -18.06 -12.18
C SER A 66 8.84 -19.14 -12.96
N GLU A 67 9.63 -19.91 -12.26
CA GLU A 67 10.30 -21.09 -12.81
C GLU A 67 9.27 -22.06 -13.39
N GLU A 68 8.17 -22.23 -12.69
CA GLU A 68 7.08 -23.12 -13.08
C GLU A 68 6.47 -22.69 -14.43
N ALA A 69 6.23 -21.41 -14.64
CA ALA A 69 5.67 -20.89 -15.89
C ALA A 69 6.63 -21.10 -17.07
N ILE A 70 7.93 -20.91 -16.84
CA ILE A 70 8.96 -21.14 -17.87
C ILE A 70 8.98 -22.64 -18.23
N ARG A 71 8.98 -23.52 -17.25
CA ARG A 71 8.98 -24.97 -17.48
C ARG A 71 7.70 -25.44 -18.17
N LEU A 72 6.58 -24.80 -17.85
CA LEU A 72 5.30 -25.10 -18.47
C LEU A 72 5.34 -24.80 -19.97
N PHE A 73 5.89 -23.64 -20.37
CA PHE A 73 6.08 -23.34 -21.79
C PHE A 73 6.98 -24.38 -22.45
N LEU A 74 8.10 -24.73 -21.83
CA LEU A 74 9.04 -25.70 -22.40
C LEU A 74 8.41 -27.09 -22.59
N LEU A 75 7.44 -27.43 -21.75
CA LEU A 75 6.69 -28.69 -21.81
C LEU A 75 5.57 -28.63 -22.85
N GLU A 76 4.74 -27.58 -22.81
CA GLU A 76 3.52 -27.49 -23.61
C GLU A 76 3.74 -26.92 -25.00
N LYS A 77 4.70 -26.01 -25.16
CA LYS A 77 4.99 -25.31 -26.42
C LYS A 77 3.74 -24.71 -27.04
N ARG A 78 2.95 -23.95 -26.25
CA ARG A 78 1.78 -23.21 -26.76
C ARG A 78 2.25 -21.92 -27.38
N TYR A 79 2.57 -21.99 -28.63
CA TYR A 79 3.00 -20.82 -29.39
C TYR A 79 1.85 -19.84 -29.62
N PHE A 80 2.18 -18.55 -29.75
CA PHE A 80 1.24 -17.44 -29.98
C PHE A 80 0.30 -17.18 -28.79
N GLU A 81 0.44 -17.88 -27.69
CA GLU A 81 -0.32 -17.66 -26.46
C GLU A 81 0.53 -16.94 -25.43
N ILE A 82 -0.15 -16.21 -24.53
CA ILE A 82 0.52 -15.45 -23.47
C ILE A 82 0.88 -16.35 -22.30
N TYR A 83 2.15 -16.30 -21.91
CA TYR A 83 2.63 -16.84 -20.63
C TYR A 83 3.00 -15.70 -19.72
N VAL A 84 2.60 -15.77 -18.46
CA VAL A 84 3.04 -14.82 -17.44
C VAL A 84 4.27 -15.40 -16.76
N LEU A 85 5.45 -14.86 -17.05
CA LEU A 85 6.72 -15.42 -16.59
C LEU A 85 7.23 -14.79 -15.30
N ALA A 86 6.74 -13.61 -14.95
CA ALA A 86 7.13 -12.96 -13.69
C ALA A 86 5.99 -12.11 -13.16
N LYS A 87 5.88 -12.04 -11.84
CA LYS A 87 4.95 -11.18 -11.13
C LYS A 87 5.64 -10.52 -9.95
N GLY A 88 5.46 -9.22 -9.81
CA GLY A 88 5.90 -8.50 -8.63
C GLY A 88 5.02 -8.78 -7.43
N THR A 89 5.51 -8.40 -6.27
CA THR A 89 4.76 -8.41 -5.02
C THR A 89 4.23 -7.01 -4.74
N LYS A 90 2.92 -6.88 -4.57
CA LYS A 90 2.29 -5.60 -4.24
C LYS A 90 2.73 -5.12 -2.87
N ALA A 91 2.77 -3.80 -2.70
CA ALA A 91 2.92 -3.22 -1.37
C ALA A 91 1.72 -3.59 -0.50
N ARG A 92 1.96 -3.79 0.81
CA ARG A 92 0.89 -3.89 1.80
C ARG A 92 0.57 -2.46 2.23
N GLU A 93 -0.63 -2.01 1.97
CA GLU A 93 -1.08 -0.69 2.38
C GLU A 93 -1.16 -0.59 3.90
N GLY A 94 -0.76 0.55 4.42
CA GLY A 94 -0.89 0.86 5.84
C GLY A 94 -2.17 1.62 6.14
N SER A 95 -2.22 2.23 7.30
CA SER A 95 -3.35 3.01 7.77
C SER A 95 -2.87 4.26 8.51
N ASP A 96 -3.67 5.33 8.44
CA ASP A 96 -3.37 6.56 9.16
C ASP A 96 -3.44 6.33 10.67
N GLY A 97 -2.58 7.01 11.42
CA GLY A 97 -2.72 7.11 12.85
C GLY A 97 -3.93 7.97 13.20
N TYR A 98 -4.50 7.75 14.37
CA TYR A 98 -5.62 8.56 14.86
C TYR A 98 -5.64 8.62 16.39
N ILE A 99 -6.34 9.64 16.87
CA ILE A 99 -6.57 9.83 18.28
C ILE A 99 -7.99 9.37 18.61
N GLU A 100 -8.09 8.44 19.55
CA GLU A 100 -9.36 8.03 20.13
C GLU A 100 -9.61 8.82 21.41
N TYR A 101 -10.71 9.52 21.46
CA TYR A 101 -11.09 10.30 22.63
C TYR A 101 -12.01 9.46 23.53
N THR A 102 -11.75 9.47 24.83
CA THR A 102 -12.52 8.69 25.80
C THR A 102 -13.73 9.44 26.35
N PHE A 103 -13.96 10.64 25.86
CA PHE A 103 -15.04 11.53 26.30
C PHE A 103 -15.88 11.96 25.09
N ASN A 104 -17.03 12.57 25.35
CA ASN A 104 -17.90 13.06 24.29
C ASN A 104 -17.35 14.37 23.72
N THR A 105 -16.80 14.31 22.50
CA THR A 105 -16.15 15.44 21.85
C THR A 105 -17.14 16.45 21.27
N SER A 106 -18.40 16.08 21.11
CA SER A 106 -19.45 16.97 20.57
C SER A 106 -20.08 17.87 21.64
N LEU A 107 -19.81 17.60 22.91
CA LEU A 107 -20.33 18.42 24.00
C LEU A 107 -19.51 19.69 24.15
N LYS A 108 -20.07 20.81 23.73
CA LYS A 108 -19.53 22.12 24.06
C LYS A 108 -20.03 22.51 25.45
N PRO A 109 -19.20 23.20 26.27
CA PRO A 109 -19.61 23.62 27.59
C PRO A 109 -20.57 24.83 27.53
N THR A 110 -21.63 24.70 26.75
CA THR A 110 -22.71 25.69 26.74
C THR A 110 -23.77 25.26 27.72
N PRO A 111 -24.01 26.03 28.75
CA PRO A 111 -25.03 25.69 29.74
C PRO A 111 -26.40 25.63 29.07
N LYS A 112 -27.11 24.53 29.31
CA LYS A 112 -28.45 24.31 28.77
C LYS A 112 -29.41 25.18 29.60
N MET A 113 -30.12 26.08 28.86
CA MET A 113 -31.10 26.96 29.46
C MET A 113 -32.37 26.18 29.81
N ASN A 114 -32.80 26.22 31.06
CA ASN A 114 -34.08 25.66 31.50
C ASN A 114 -35.24 26.52 31.04
N GLU A 115 -36.44 25.96 31.02
CA GLU A 115 -37.67 26.68 30.61
C GLU A 115 -37.95 27.91 31.43
N ASP A 116 -37.47 27.99 32.67
CA ASP A 116 -37.62 29.13 33.58
C ASP A 116 -36.53 30.19 33.41
N GLY A 117 -35.63 30.05 32.44
CA GLY A 117 -34.53 30.95 32.17
C GLY A 117 -33.28 30.70 33.04
N THR A 118 -33.30 29.71 33.90
CA THR A 118 -32.10 29.31 34.68
C THR A 118 -31.20 28.39 33.85
N VAL A 119 -29.93 28.43 34.16
CA VAL A 119 -28.93 27.63 33.49
C VAL A 119 -28.66 26.34 34.30
N ASP A 120 -28.93 25.19 33.68
CA ASP A 120 -28.64 23.90 34.30
C ASP A 120 -27.22 23.46 34.02
N PHE A 121 -26.34 23.60 34.97
CA PHE A 121 -24.95 23.16 34.92
C PHE A 121 -24.78 21.69 35.28
N HIS A 122 -25.78 21.04 35.88
CA HIS A 122 -25.66 19.66 36.35
C HIS A 122 -25.58 18.63 35.23
N THR A 123 -26.27 18.84 34.14
CA THR A 123 -26.27 17.91 33.00
C THR A 123 -24.94 17.93 32.28
N LEU A 124 -24.18 19.02 32.30
CA LEU A 124 -22.87 19.14 31.68
C LEU A 124 -21.76 18.58 32.54
N GLU A 125 -21.90 18.69 33.87
CA GLU A 125 -20.89 18.26 34.83
C GLU A 125 -20.70 16.73 34.85
N ASN A 126 -21.75 15.95 34.51
CA ASN A 126 -21.71 14.50 34.60
C ASN A 126 -21.21 13.80 33.37
N VAL A 127 -21.15 14.47 32.19
CA VAL A 127 -20.89 13.80 30.93
C VAL A 127 -19.41 13.79 30.57
N ASN A 128 -18.66 14.85 30.88
CA ASN A 128 -17.23 14.96 30.60
C ASN A 128 -16.40 15.22 31.85
N HIS A 129 -16.92 14.81 33.01
CA HIS A 129 -16.19 14.90 34.27
C HIS A 129 -15.08 13.85 34.29
N ILE A 130 -13.88 14.27 34.64
CA ILE A 130 -12.72 13.39 34.75
C ILE A 130 -12.03 13.60 36.09
N LYS A 131 -11.30 12.57 36.52
CA LYS A 131 -10.46 12.61 37.69
C LYS A 131 -9.00 12.59 37.33
N SER A 132 -8.16 13.09 38.21
CA SER A 132 -6.71 12.98 38.11
C SER A 132 -6.31 11.51 37.86
N GLY A 133 -5.52 11.27 36.86
CA GLY A 133 -5.10 9.94 36.46
C GLY A 133 -5.94 9.31 35.37
N ASP A 134 -7.09 9.89 35.04
CA ASP A 134 -7.93 9.36 33.94
C ASP A 134 -7.32 9.58 32.60
N VAL A 135 -7.45 8.56 31.74
CA VAL A 135 -7.07 8.64 30.31
C VAL A 135 -8.13 9.42 29.57
N VAL A 136 -7.76 10.48 28.90
CA VAL A 136 -8.66 11.32 28.09
C VAL A 136 -8.56 11.08 26.60
N ALA A 137 -7.42 10.55 26.13
CA ALA A 137 -7.22 10.22 24.72
C ALA A 137 -6.22 9.08 24.59
N ILE A 138 -6.40 8.31 23.53
CA ILE A 138 -5.53 7.17 23.20
C ILE A 138 -4.99 7.40 21.79
N LEU A 139 -3.68 7.29 21.65
CA LEU A 139 -3.03 7.36 20.34
C LEU A 139 -2.99 5.97 19.72
N HIS A 140 -3.57 5.86 18.52
CA HIS A 140 -3.39 4.70 17.68
C HIS A 140 -2.38 5.07 16.59
N PRO A 141 -1.16 4.52 16.66
CA PRO A 141 -0.11 4.87 15.70
C PRO A 141 -0.46 4.50 14.27
N GLU A 142 0.11 5.22 13.33
CA GLU A 142 0.03 4.86 11.93
C GLU A 142 0.71 3.51 11.66
N ASP A 143 0.18 2.79 10.70
CA ASP A 143 0.84 1.62 10.10
C ASP A 143 1.37 2.06 8.74
N ARG A 144 2.68 2.05 8.58
CA ARG A 144 3.33 2.48 7.34
C ARG A 144 3.17 1.49 6.19
N GLY A 145 2.65 0.30 6.47
CA GLY A 145 2.57 -0.78 5.52
C GLY A 145 3.93 -1.42 5.26
N ASP A 146 4.00 -2.21 4.21
CA ASP A 146 5.23 -2.87 3.79
C ASP A 146 5.46 -2.62 2.32
N ASN A 147 6.72 -2.44 1.93
CA ASN A 147 7.08 -2.32 0.54
C ASN A 147 6.86 -3.65 -0.18
N GLY A 148 6.36 -3.56 -1.41
CA GLY A 148 6.41 -4.64 -2.37
C GLY A 148 7.69 -4.58 -3.19
N THR A 149 7.75 -5.39 -4.23
CA THR A 149 8.89 -5.44 -5.16
C THR A 149 8.37 -5.65 -6.57
N ASP A 150 8.81 -4.86 -7.52
CA ASP A 150 8.46 -5.06 -8.92
C ASP A 150 9.36 -6.13 -9.57
N ILE A 151 9.08 -6.48 -10.81
CA ILE A 151 9.84 -7.52 -11.52
C ILE A 151 11.25 -7.07 -11.92
N LEU A 152 11.54 -5.79 -11.82
CA LEU A 152 12.88 -5.24 -12.03
C LEU A 152 13.70 -5.17 -10.74
N GLY A 153 13.14 -5.68 -9.63
CA GLY A 153 13.80 -5.70 -8.33
C GLY A 153 13.70 -4.38 -7.57
N ARG A 154 12.86 -3.44 -8.01
CA ARG A 154 12.70 -2.14 -7.37
C ARG A 154 11.59 -2.18 -6.33
N PRO A 155 11.71 -1.41 -5.24
CA PRO A 155 10.67 -1.36 -4.24
C PRO A 155 9.39 -0.69 -4.78
N VAL A 156 8.25 -1.24 -4.40
CA VAL A 156 6.93 -0.65 -4.62
C VAL A 156 6.45 -0.12 -3.28
N TYR A 157 6.28 1.20 -3.20
CA TYR A 157 5.95 1.83 -1.93
C TYR A 157 4.44 1.87 -1.71
N PRO A 158 3.97 1.60 -0.48
CA PRO A 158 2.59 1.84 -0.14
C PRO A 158 2.31 3.34 -0.09
N ARG A 159 1.04 3.72 -0.08
CA ARG A 159 0.62 5.10 0.10
C ARG A 159 1.18 5.65 1.42
N LYS A 160 1.63 6.91 1.39
CA LYS A 160 2.04 7.59 2.61
C LYS A 160 0.86 7.74 3.55
N VAL A 161 1.10 7.44 4.82
CA VAL A 161 0.10 7.54 5.87
C VAL A 161 0.37 8.75 6.76
N LYS A 162 -0.69 9.24 7.37
CA LYS A 162 -0.61 10.38 8.29
C LYS A 162 -0.28 9.90 9.70
N ARG A 163 0.61 10.63 10.34
CA ARG A 163 0.94 10.44 11.74
C ARG A 163 -0.02 11.24 12.60
N ALA A 164 -0.56 10.64 13.66
CA ALA A 164 -1.34 11.32 14.65
C ALA A 164 -0.47 11.78 15.83
N VAL A 165 -0.78 12.94 16.37
CA VAL A 165 -0.06 13.53 17.50
C VAL A 165 -1.07 14.07 18.49
N PHE A 166 -0.83 13.89 19.80
CA PHE A 166 -1.65 14.52 20.83
C PHE A 166 -1.49 16.04 20.75
N ARG A 167 -2.62 16.74 20.79
CA ARG A 167 -2.68 18.20 20.94
C ARG A 167 -3.51 18.52 22.17
N TYR A 168 -2.89 19.18 23.12
CA TYR A 168 -3.51 19.40 24.42
C TYR A 168 -3.00 20.66 25.10
N GLY A 169 -3.81 21.19 26.02
CA GLY A 169 -3.46 22.31 26.85
C GLY A 169 -2.83 21.90 28.16
N LYS A 170 -3.09 22.69 29.19
CA LYS A 170 -2.53 22.48 30.56
C LYS A 170 -3.18 21.30 31.29
N ASN A 171 -2.57 20.86 32.37
CA ASN A 171 -3.09 19.87 33.30
C ASN A 171 -3.19 18.45 32.74
N MET A 172 -2.40 18.14 31.74
CA MET A 172 -2.34 16.82 31.13
C MET A 172 -0.89 16.39 30.93
N GLU A 173 -0.70 15.10 30.89
CA GLU A 173 0.60 14.52 30.57
C GLU A 173 0.44 13.32 29.64
N VAL A 174 1.45 13.06 28.82
CA VAL A 174 1.51 11.87 27.98
C VAL A 174 2.14 10.74 28.80
N SER A 175 1.58 9.54 28.68
CA SER A 175 2.10 8.35 29.34
C SER A 175 3.53 8.03 28.86
N GLU A 176 4.22 7.21 29.66
CA GLU A 176 5.59 6.79 29.35
C GLU A 176 5.71 6.09 28.00
N ASP A 177 4.73 5.26 27.65
CA ASP A 177 4.65 4.59 26.34
C ASP A 177 4.21 5.52 25.21
N LYS A 178 3.86 6.78 25.52
CA LYS A 178 3.39 7.83 24.60
C LYS A 178 2.07 7.51 23.89
N LEU A 179 1.34 6.52 24.36
CA LEU A 179 0.07 6.09 23.73
C LEU A 179 -1.18 6.64 24.42
N LYS A 180 -1.03 7.26 25.59
CA LYS A 180 -2.18 7.77 26.35
C LYS A 180 -1.95 9.19 26.79
N LEU A 181 -2.99 9.99 26.72
CA LEU A 181 -3.04 11.34 27.30
C LEU A 181 -3.83 11.25 28.59
N ILE A 182 -3.23 11.68 29.71
CA ILE A 182 -3.74 11.50 31.03
C ILE A 182 -3.98 12.86 31.69
N SER A 183 -5.13 13.03 32.35
CA SER A 183 -5.40 14.23 33.12
C SER A 183 -4.61 14.19 34.43
N LYS A 184 -4.04 15.34 34.81
CA LYS A 184 -3.32 15.53 36.09
C LYS A 184 -4.24 16.09 37.17
N VAL A 185 -5.46 16.47 36.84
CA VAL A 185 -6.39 17.16 37.75
C VAL A 185 -7.80 16.59 37.58
N ASP A 186 -8.63 16.81 38.58
CA ASP A 186 -10.07 16.61 38.46
C ASP A 186 -10.66 17.81 37.72
N GLY A 187 -11.61 17.57 36.82
CA GLY A 187 -12.19 18.64 36.06
C GLY A 187 -13.09 18.19 34.92
N HIS A 188 -13.25 19.06 33.96
CA HIS A 188 -14.02 18.82 32.75
C HIS A 188 -13.09 18.78 31.54
N VAL A 189 -13.29 17.79 30.68
CA VAL A 189 -12.53 17.67 29.45
C VAL A 189 -13.37 18.10 28.24
N THR A 190 -12.78 18.87 27.34
CA THR A 190 -13.39 19.30 26.09
C THR A 190 -12.39 19.18 24.94
N LEU A 191 -12.92 19.11 23.74
CA LEU A 191 -12.14 19.17 22.50
C LEU A 191 -12.51 20.41 21.74
N GLU A 192 -11.53 21.28 21.47
CA GLU A 192 -11.72 22.50 20.68
C GLU A 192 -10.60 22.61 19.63
N ASN A 193 -10.96 22.74 18.37
CA ASN A 193 -9.99 22.82 17.26
C ASN A 193 -8.93 21.69 17.32
N ASP A 194 -9.40 20.46 17.51
CA ASP A 194 -8.55 19.25 17.64
C ASP A 194 -7.56 19.26 18.80
N LYS A 195 -7.79 20.13 19.78
CA LYS A 195 -6.97 20.24 20.97
C LYS A 195 -7.79 19.91 22.24
N VAL A 196 -7.25 19.05 23.06
CA VAL A 196 -7.90 18.64 24.30
C VAL A 196 -7.62 19.67 25.40
N PHE A 197 -8.66 20.08 26.09
CA PHE A 197 -8.57 20.97 27.24
C PHE A 197 -9.21 20.34 28.48
N VAL A 198 -8.57 20.52 29.59
CA VAL A 198 -9.10 20.15 30.90
C VAL A 198 -9.19 21.41 31.74
N SER A 199 -10.40 21.74 32.13
CA SER A 199 -10.62 22.83 33.07
C SER A 199 -10.73 22.28 34.51
N ASN A 200 -9.91 22.82 35.38
CA ASN A 200 -9.89 22.44 36.78
C ASN A 200 -11.18 22.94 37.46
N VAL A 201 -11.94 22.03 38.04
CA VAL A 201 -13.14 22.40 38.81
C VAL A 201 -12.72 22.62 40.24
N LEU A 202 -12.94 23.83 40.67
CA LEU A 202 -12.79 24.19 42.06
C LEU A 202 -14.00 23.72 42.88
#